data_3d58586f57893a5951b5b4b5b38ad884
#
_entry.id   3d58586f57893a5951b5b4b5b38ad884
#
_cell.length_a   1.000
_cell.length_b   1.000
_cell.length_c   1.000
_cell.angle_alpha   90.00
_cell.angle_beta   90.00
_cell.angle_gamma   90.00
#
_symmetry.space_group_name_H-M   'P 1'
#
loop_
_entity.id
_entity.type
_entity.pdbx_description
1 polymer ?
#
loop_
_entity_poly.entity_id
_entity_poly.type
_entity_poly.pdbx_seq_one_letter_code
_entity_poly.pdbx_strand_id
1 'polypeptide(L)'
;AQGLAERDVKLIIYMTARAPMRHYNVIKAMQDTLPSINGKPVGPEIDPMSHPRKVKGFLRSENQPPNPQFMKNWGDVCGEWSKRYGKLVSGWWFDGYKTEMRDSYEDLKKETYNVDTWVQAVRSGNPDAELAFNAGAHPLLSLCTAGKLCPHQTFTSGENHGFYQKTKKGYGKALTPKNFSAPKGVVWHLLMPVSKGWGVGTESKFDLDVLTERIGAINKEGGLVTLDTPISPGGKIPGAVLKTLAQLGKSLPKK
;
A
#
# COMPACT_ATOMS: atom_id res chain seq x y z
N ALA A 1 -7.82 16.00 7.34
CA ALA A 1 -6.38 16.16 7.59
C ALA A 1 -6.14 17.05 8.81
N GLN A 2 -6.65 18.29 8.83
CA GLN A 2 -6.39 19.25 9.90
C GLN A 2 -6.77 18.73 11.29
N GLY A 3 -7.96 18.15 11.49
CA GLY A 3 -8.38 17.60 12.77
C GLY A 3 -7.53 16.42 13.29
N LEU A 4 -6.77 15.75 12.43
CA LEU A 4 -5.75 14.76 12.83
C LEU A 4 -4.49 15.49 13.32
N ALA A 5 -4.04 16.49 12.57
CA ALA A 5 -2.85 17.27 12.93
C ALA A 5 -3.01 17.99 14.27
N GLU A 6 -4.19 18.55 14.58
CA GLU A 6 -4.53 19.16 15.87
C GLU A 6 -4.46 18.17 17.06
N ARG A 7 -4.45 16.87 16.78
CA ARG A 7 -4.33 15.78 17.77
C ARG A 7 -2.98 15.06 17.70
N ASP A 8 -2.01 15.64 16.98
CA ASP A 8 -0.70 15.03 16.70
C ASP A 8 -0.80 13.63 16.07
N VAL A 9 -1.84 13.40 15.25
CA VAL A 9 -2.02 12.17 14.49
C VAL A 9 -1.50 12.38 13.08
N LYS A 10 -0.48 11.63 12.70
CA LYS A 10 0.12 11.65 11.36
C LYS A 10 -0.84 11.02 10.35
N LEU A 11 -1.02 11.66 9.20
CA LEU A 11 -1.85 11.18 8.10
C LEU A 11 -0.96 10.57 7.01
N ILE A 12 -1.16 9.28 6.74
CA ILE A 12 -0.62 8.60 5.56
C ILE A 12 -1.78 8.33 4.61
N ILE A 13 -1.66 8.75 3.35
CA ILE A 13 -2.68 8.51 2.34
C ILE A 13 -2.40 7.18 1.63
N TYR A 14 -3.42 6.31 1.59
CA TYR A 14 -3.45 5.15 0.72
C TYR A 14 -3.85 5.58 -0.69
N MET A 15 -3.05 5.20 -1.68
CA MET A 15 -3.37 5.34 -3.10
C MET A 15 -2.91 4.12 -3.88
N THR A 16 -3.47 3.90 -5.06
CA THR A 16 -2.92 2.89 -5.97
C THR A 16 -1.67 3.44 -6.65
N ALA A 17 -0.64 2.60 -6.79
CA ALA A 17 0.56 2.94 -7.56
C ALA A 17 0.24 3.17 -9.03
N ARG A 18 -0.80 2.49 -9.50
CA ARG A 18 -1.31 2.62 -10.85
C ARG A 18 -2.81 2.83 -10.76
N ALA A 19 -3.24 4.04 -11.07
CA ALA A 19 -4.61 4.51 -10.95
C ALA A 19 -5.60 3.58 -11.65
N PRO A 20 -6.86 3.71 -11.37
CA PRO A 20 -7.92 2.70 -11.42
C PRO A 20 -7.81 1.73 -12.59
N MET A 21 -6.83 0.86 -12.47
CA MET A 21 -6.39 -0.19 -13.39
C MET A 21 -7.52 -1.12 -13.83
N ARG A 22 -8.73 -0.87 -13.32
CA ARG A 22 -9.87 -1.78 -13.44
C ARG A 22 -11.04 -1.16 -14.18
N HIS A 23 -10.93 0.12 -14.55
CA HIS A 23 -11.96 0.82 -15.28
C HIS A 23 -11.43 1.26 -16.65
N TYR A 24 -11.86 0.62 -17.71
CA TYR A 24 -11.43 0.90 -19.08
C TYR A 24 -11.41 2.39 -19.42
N ASN A 25 -12.49 3.10 -19.13
CA ASN A 25 -12.59 4.53 -19.43
C ASN A 25 -11.55 5.37 -18.68
N VAL A 26 -11.20 4.97 -17.46
CA VAL A 26 -10.19 5.68 -16.67
C VAL A 26 -8.78 5.33 -17.13
N ILE A 27 -8.50 4.05 -17.45
CA ILE A 27 -7.25 3.64 -18.10
C ILE A 27 -7.03 4.48 -19.36
N LYS A 28 -8.05 4.60 -20.20
CA LYS A 28 -8.01 5.40 -21.43
C LYS A 28 -7.82 6.89 -21.15
N ALA A 29 -8.56 7.46 -20.19
CA ALA A 29 -8.44 8.87 -19.80
C ALA A 29 -7.05 9.21 -19.25
N MET A 30 -6.45 8.28 -18.48
CA MET A 30 -5.09 8.40 -17.96
C MET A 30 -4.01 8.07 -19.00
N GLN A 31 -4.41 7.66 -20.20
CA GLN A 31 -3.52 7.25 -21.29
C GLN A 31 -2.57 6.11 -20.90
N ASP A 32 -3.05 5.18 -20.05
CA ASP A 32 -2.29 4.00 -19.68
C ASP A 32 -2.42 2.88 -20.72
N THR A 33 -1.54 1.90 -20.63
CA THR A 33 -1.58 0.71 -21.50
C THR A 33 -2.88 -0.06 -21.27
N LEU A 34 -3.66 -0.24 -22.33
CA LEU A 34 -4.93 -0.97 -22.26
C LEU A 34 -4.71 -2.46 -21.97
N PRO A 35 -5.66 -3.13 -21.30
CA PRO A 35 -5.66 -4.59 -21.22
C PRO A 35 -5.63 -5.20 -22.62
N SER A 36 -5.04 -6.38 -22.76
CA SER A 36 -4.90 -7.03 -24.06
C SER A 36 -5.19 -8.53 -23.99
N ILE A 37 -5.59 -9.11 -25.14
CA ILE A 37 -5.64 -10.55 -25.34
C ILE A 37 -4.69 -10.90 -26.47
N ASN A 38 -3.71 -11.76 -26.21
CA ASN A 38 -2.68 -12.13 -27.17
C ASN A 38 -2.02 -10.89 -27.86
N GLY A 39 -1.75 -9.85 -27.07
CA GLY A 39 -1.13 -8.60 -27.53
C GLY A 39 -2.05 -7.63 -28.25
N LYS A 40 -3.33 -7.95 -28.46
CA LYS A 40 -4.32 -7.03 -29.05
C LYS A 40 -5.11 -6.32 -27.94
N PRO A 41 -5.17 -4.96 -27.92
CA PRO A 41 -5.98 -4.23 -26.96
C PRO A 41 -7.44 -4.69 -26.99
N VAL A 42 -8.07 -4.76 -25.80
CA VAL A 42 -9.50 -5.10 -25.68
C VAL A 42 -10.32 -3.85 -25.43
N GLY A 43 -11.57 -3.88 -25.85
CA GLY A 43 -12.52 -2.79 -25.68
C GLY A 43 -13.20 -2.77 -24.31
N PRO A 44 -14.12 -1.80 -24.09
CA PRO A 44 -14.83 -1.60 -22.83
C PRO A 44 -15.80 -2.72 -22.46
N GLU A 45 -16.16 -3.56 -23.43
CA GLU A 45 -17.03 -4.73 -23.24
C GLU A 45 -16.38 -5.84 -22.41
N ILE A 46 -15.06 -5.82 -22.28
CA ILE A 46 -14.32 -6.74 -21.41
C ILE A 46 -14.03 -6.03 -20.11
N ASP A 47 -14.84 -6.34 -19.08
CA ASP A 47 -14.54 -5.86 -17.72
C ASP A 47 -13.22 -6.48 -17.22
N PRO A 48 -12.18 -5.64 -16.99
CA PRO A 48 -10.89 -6.13 -16.53
C PRO A 48 -10.95 -6.84 -15.17
N MET A 49 -12.04 -6.67 -14.40
CA MET A 49 -12.24 -7.32 -13.10
C MET A 49 -12.82 -8.72 -13.19
N SER A 50 -13.78 -8.93 -14.09
CA SER A 50 -14.55 -10.18 -14.15
C SER A 50 -13.91 -11.26 -15.03
N HIS A 51 -13.05 -10.91 -15.98
CA HIS A 51 -12.55 -11.84 -17.01
C HIS A 51 -11.10 -12.35 -16.86
N PRO A 52 -10.27 -11.87 -15.96
CA PRO A 52 -8.82 -11.99 -16.16
C PRO A 52 -8.22 -13.38 -15.93
N ARG A 53 -8.89 -14.28 -15.23
CA ARG A 53 -8.25 -15.57 -14.87
C ARG A 53 -8.66 -16.73 -15.78
N LYS A 54 -9.62 -16.53 -16.65
CA LYS A 54 -10.21 -17.60 -17.49
C LYS A 54 -9.91 -17.45 -18.98
N VAL A 55 -9.42 -16.29 -19.41
CA VAL A 55 -9.13 -16.05 -20.83
C VAL A 55 -7.63 -16.23 -21.06
N LYS A 56 -7.29 -17.25 -21.85
CA LYS A 56 -5.89 -17.52 -22.23
C LYS A 56 -5.32 -16.31 -22.99
N GLY A 57 -4.12 -15.86 -22.58
CA GLY A 57 -3.44 -14.71 -23.19
C GLY A 57 -3.95 -13.33 -22.77
N PHE A 58 -4.86 -13.25 -21.76
CA PHE A 58 -5.29 -11.98 -21.22
C PHE A 58 -4.22 -11.35 -20.32
N LEU A 59 -3.84 -10.13 -20.64
CA LEU A 59 -2.93 -9.30 -19.84
C LEU A 59 -3.69 -8.05 -19.36
N ARG A 60 -3.69 -7.83 -18.06
CA ARG A 60 -4.20 -6.59 -17.45
C ARG A 60 -3.24 -5.42 -17.69
N SER A 61 -3.73 -4.19 -17.63
CA SER A 61 -2.89 -2.99 -17.67
C SER A 61 -1.78 -3.03 -16.63
N GLU A 62 -2.11 -3.41 -15.41
CA GLU A 62 -1.16 -3.49 -14.30
C GLU A 62 -0.05 -4.53 -14.47
N ASN A 63 -0.21 -5.48 -15.37
CA ASN A 63 0.77 -6.51 -15.71
C ASN A 63 1.55 -6.17 -16.99
N GLN A 64 1.56 -4.91 -17.36
CA GLN A 64 2.33 -4.36 -18.47
C GLN A 64 3.10 -3.15 -17.98
N PRO A 65 4.27 -2.80 -18.52
CA PRO A 65 4.95 -1.58 -18.15
C PRO A 65 4.03 -0.36 -18.33
N PRO A 66 4.00 0.59 -17.38
CA PRO A 66 3.28 1.84 -17.57
C PRO A 66 3.95 2.65 -18.68
N ASN A 67 3.16 3.38 -19.48
CA ASN A 67 3.76 4.28 -20.43
C ASN A 67 4.09 5.65 -19.81
N PRO A 68 5.02 6.43 -20.41
CA PRO A 68 5.43 7.72 -19.86
C PRO A 68 4.28 8.72 -19.70
N GLN A 69 3.31 8.71 -20.60
CA GLN A 69 2.16 9.62 -20.53
C GLN A 69 1.27 9.31 -19.33
N PHE A 70 1.07 8.01 -19.01
CA PHE A 70 0.41 7.62 -17.76
C PHE A 70 1.18 8.14 -16.56
N MET A 71 2.50 7.96 -16.52
CA MET A 71 3.33 8.43 -15.40
C MET A 71 3.18 9.93 -15.17
N LYS A 72 3.14 10.72 -16.28
CA LYS A 72 2.85 12.16 -16.20
C LYS A 72 1.48 12.43 -15.61
N ASN A 73 0.44 11.88 -16.20
CA ASN A 73 -0.95 12.16 -15.81
C ASN A 73 -1.22 11.76 -14.34
N TRP A 74 -0.66 10.62 -13.93
CA TRP A 74 -0.79 10.16 -12.54
C TRP A 74 0.06 10.99 -11.57
N GLY A 75 1.23 11.42 -12.01
CA GLY A 75 2.07 12.39 -11.30
C GLY A 75 1.33 13.71 -11.08
N ASP A 76 0.64 14.23 -12.10
CA ASP A 76 -0.14 15.48 -12.00
C ASP A 76 -1.26 15.35 -10.95
N VAL A 77 -2.01 14.23 -10.94
CA VAL A 77 -3.06 13.96 -9.94
C VAL A 77 -2.46 13.89 -8.53
N CYS A 78 -1.41 13.09 -8.34
CA CYS A 78 -0.77 12.95 -7.03
C CYS A 78 -0.15 14.27 -6.56
N GLY A 79 0.45 15.03 -7.47
CA GLY A 79 1.07 16.32 -7.20
C GLY A 79 0.05 17.40 -6.80
N GLU A 80 -1.11 17.41 -7.43
CA GLU A 80 -2.21 18.30 -7.06
C GLU A 80 -2.67 18.01 -5.63
N TRP A 81 -2.89 16.74 -5.28
CA TRP A 81 -3.26 16.34 -3.93
C TRP A 81 -2.16 16.67 -2.92
N SER A 82 -0.92 16.42 -3.27
CA SER A 82 0.23 16.72 -2.42
C SER A 82 0.29 18.21 -2.07
N LYS A 83 0.18 19.09 -3.08
CA LYS A 83 0.17 20.56 -2.89
C LYS A 83 -1.04 21.02 -2.08
N ARG A 84 -2.22 20.46 -2.34
CA ARG A 84 -3.47 20.80 -1.64
C ARG A 84 -3.40 20.53 -0.14
N TYR A 85 -2.84 19.40 0.25
CA TYR A 85 -2.75 19.00 1.66
C TYR A 85 -1.44 19.42 2.32
N GLY A 86 -0.38 19.65 1.55
CA GLY A 86 0.91 20.09 2.06
C GLY A 86 1.44 19.21 3.18
N LYS A 87 1.98 19.82 4.22
CA LYS A 87 2.53 19.13 5.40
C LYS A 87 1.49 18.42 6.28
N LEU A 88 0.19 18.57 6.02
CA LEU A 88 -0.84 17.78 6.70
C LEU A 88 -0.79 16.29 6.31
N VAL A 89 -0.18 15.96 5.17
CA VAL A 89 0.09 14.58 4.77
C VAL A 89 1.53 14.24 5.09
N SER A 90 1.72 13.33 6.02
CA SER A 90 3.03 12.88 6.48
C SER A 90 3.62 11.76 5.63
N GLY A 91 2.80 11.09 4.81
CA GLY A 91 3.28 10.01 3.96
C GLY A 91 2.23 9.46 3.00
N TRP A 92 2.69 8.59 2.12
CA TRP A 92 1.89 7.92 1.10
C TRP A 92 2.18 6.43 1.09
N TRP A 93 1.14 5.63 0.95
CA TRP A 93 1.24 4.19 0.81
C TRP A 93 0.60 3.78 -0.52
N PHE A 94 1.44 3.36 -1.48
CA PHE A 94 1.04 3.06 -2.85
C PHE A 94 0.84 1.56 -3.05
N ASP A 95 -0.40 1.15 -3.32
CA ASP A 95 -0.75 -0.23 -3.59
C ASP A 95 -0.57 -0.62 -5.05
N GLY A 96 -0.28 -1.91 -5.29
CA GLY A 96 -0.18 -2.44 -6.64
C GLY A 96 1.08 -2.00 -7.40
N TYR A 97 2.17 -1.72 -6.69
CA TYR A 97 3.50 -1.51 -7.28
C TYR A 97 4.05 -2.86 -7.77
N LYS A 98 3.50 -3.30 -8.89
CA LYS A 98 3.72 -4.63 -9.46
C LYS A 98 5.13 -4.81 -10.03
N THR A 99 5.44 -6.07 -10.32
CA THR A 99 6.72 -6.52 -10.89
C THR A 99 7.10 -5.71 -12.14
N GLU A 100 6.13 -5.41 -12.98
CA GLU A 100 6.33 -4.68 -14.25
C GLU A 100 6.80 -3.23 -14.02
N MET A 101 6.31 -2.54 -12.98
CA MET A 101 6.83 -1.22 -12.60
C MET A 101 8.22 -1.31 -12.00
N ARG A 102 8.45 -2.31 -11.16
CA ARG A 102 9.73 -2.57 -10.51
C ARG A 102 10.82 -2.94 -11.52
N ASP A 103 10.53 -3.94 -12.35
CA ASP A 103 11.54 -4.51 -13.27
C ASP A 103 11.85 -3.56 -14.42
N SER A 104 10.90 -2.70 -14.80
CA SER A 104 11.09 -1.64 -15.79
C SER A 104 11.62 -0.33 -15.20
N TYR A 105 11.88 -0.25 -13.88
CA TYR A 105 12.32 0.99 -13.24
C TYR A 105 13.55 1.60 -13.90
N GLU A 106 14.58 0.81 -14.14
CA GLU A 106 15.83 1.29 -14.78
C GLU A 106 15.63 1.67 -16.25
N ASP A 107 14.75 0.97 -16.97
CA ASP A 107 14.41 1.32 -18.34
C ASP A 107 13.57 2.59 -18.41
N LEU A 108 12.58 2.73 -17.50
CA LEU A 108 11.74 3.91 -17.40
C LEU A 108 12.50 5.17 -17.00
N LYS A 109 13.63 5.06 -16.30
CA LYS A 109 14.48 6.23 -15.98
C LYS A 109 14.93 7.02 -17.18
N LYS A 110 15.01 6.40 -18.35
CA LYS A 110 15.39 7.06 -19.61
C LYS A 110 14.27 7.93 -20.17
N GLU A 111 13.04 7.74 -19.70
CA GLU A 111 11.87 8.47 -20.13
C GLU A 111 11.75 9.80 -19.38
N THR A 112 11.16 10.81 -20.04
CA THR A 112 10.93 12.14 -19.46
C THR A 112 10.01 12.05 -18.24
N TYR A 113 9.03 11.17 -18.26
CA TYR A 113 8.11 10.92 -17.16
C TYR A 113 8.27 9.48 -16.68
N ASN A 114 8.69 9.32 -15.45
CA ASN A 114 9.08 8.05 -14.86
C ASN A 114 8.74 8.00 -13.37
N VAL A 115 9.19 6.98 -12.65
CA VAL A 115 8.93 6.84 -11.21
C VAL A 115 9.55 7.98 -10.40
N ASP A 116 10.71 8.49 -10.79
CA ASP A 116 11.37 9.59 -10.08
C ASP A 116 10.58 10.89 -10.21
N THR A 117 10.10 11.23 -11.40
CA THR A 117 9.24 12.42 -11.62
C THR A 117 7.89 12.28 -10.92
N TRP A 118 7.33 11.09 -10.85
CA TRP A 118 6.13 10.81 -10.07
C TRP A 118 6.36 11.02 -8.57
N VAL A 119 7.46 10.50 -8.02
CA VAL A 119 7.82 10.72 -6.60
C VAL A 119 8.06 12.19 -6.30
N GLN A 120 8.72 12.94 -7.21
CA GLN A 120 8.87 14.39 -7.07
C GLN A 120 7.51 15.11 -7.00
N ALA A 121 6.56 14.72 -7.85
CA ALA A 121 5.20 15.25 -7.80
C ALA A 121 4.50 14.92 -6.48
N VAL A 122 4.60 13.67 -6.01
CA VAL A 122 4.06 13.23 -4.71
C VAL A 122 4.63 14.04 -3.54
N ARG A 123 5.90 14.41 -3.60
CA ARG A 123 6.58 15.20 -2.55
C ARG A 123 6.47 16.72 -2.73
N SER A 124 5.80 17.20 -3.76
CA SER A 124 5.76 18.65 -4.08
C SER A 124 5.11 19.50 -2.99
N GLY A 125 4.20 18.96 -2.19
CA GLY A 125 3.57 19.64 -1.04
C GLY A 125 4.25 19.40 0.29
N ASN A 126 4.92 18.24 0.43
CA ASN A 126 5.71 17.89 1.59
C ASN A 126 6.95 17.09 1.16
N PRO A 127 8.13 17.74 1.04
CA PRO A 127 9.37 17.06 0.66
C PRO A 127 9.78 15.92 1.60
N ASP A 128 9.37 16.00 2.87
CA ASP A 128 9.70 15.03 3.93
C ASP A 128 8.66 13.90 4.02
N ALA A 129 7.71 13.82 3.07
CA ALA A 129 6.69 12.79 3.09
C ALA A 129 7.30 11.38 2.97
N GLU A 130 6.91 10.51 3.90
CA GLU A 130 7.31 9.10 3.92
C GLU A 130 6.61 8.32 2.81
N LEU A 131 7.29 7.35 2.19
CA LEU A 131 6.77 6.61 1.05
C LEU A 131 6.89 5.11 1.25
N ALA A 132 5.81 4.38 0.95
CA ALA A 132 5.80 2.93 0.83
C ALA A 132 5.19 2.49 -0.50
N PHE A 133 5.78 1.46 -1.10
CA PHE A 133 5.33 0.86 -2.35
C PHE A 133 5.04 -0.62 -2.13
N ASN A 134 3.79 -1.02 -2.33
CA ASN A 134 3.33 -2.36 -2.05
C ASN A 134 3.31 -3.23 -3.31
N ALA A 135 4.13 -4.28 -3.31
CA ALA A 135 4.16 -5.28 -4.36
C ALA A 135 3.27 -6.51 -4.06
N GLY A 136 2.62 -6.55 -2.90
CA GLY A 136 1.71 -7.61 -2.46
C GLY A 136 1.97 -8.14 -1.06
N ALA A 137 1.03 -8.93 -0.57
CA ALA A 137 0.98 -9.51 0.78
C ALA A 137 1.92 -10.73 0.92
N HIS A 138 3.22 -10.50 0.83
CA HIS A 138 4.22 -11.54 1.03
C HIS A 138 5.41 -10.99 1.83
N PRO A 139 5.87 -11.65 2.92
CA PRO A 139 6.92 -11.11 3.79
C PRO A 139 8.19 -10.68 3.06
N LEU A 140 8.67 -11.47 2.10
CA LEU A 140 9.85 -11.12 1.33
C LEU A 140 9.65 -9.86 0.46
N LEU A 141 8.46 -9.68 -0.13
CA LEU A 141 8.15 -8.51 -0.94
C LEU A 141 7.81 -7.31 -0.08
N SER A 142 6.94 -7.49 0.93
CA SER A 142 6.42 -6.37 1.72
C SER A 142 7.37 -5.87 2.82
N LEU A 143 8.30 -6.71 3.30
CA LEU A 143 9.19 -6.38 4.43
C LEU A 143 10.68 -6.32 4.05
N CYS A 144 11.16 -7.23 3.18
CA CYS A 144 12.60 -7.42 2.99
C CYS A 144 13.16 -6.80 1.70
N THR A 145 12.34 -6.53 0.71
CA THR A 145 12.79 -6.04 -0.60
C THR A 145 12.40 -4.59 -0.88
N ALA A 146 11.81 -3.92 0.10
CA ALA A 146 11.27 -2.59 -0.03
C ALA A 146 12.18 -1.62 -0.78
N GLY A 147 13.39 -1.35 -0.28
CA GLY A 147 14.32 -0.41 -0.93
C GLY A 147 14.88 -0.88 -2.28
N LYS A 148 14.72 -2.16 -2.62
CA LYS A 148 15.11 -2.70 -3.94
C LYS A 148 14.01 -2.52 -4.98
N LEU A 149 12.76 -2.40 -4.53
CA LEU A 149 11.61 -2.21 -5.42
C LEU A 149 11.49 -0.77 -5.90
N CYS A 150 11.78 0.16 -5.00
CA CYS A 150 11.81 1.59 -5.30
C CYS A 150 12.81 2.27 -4.36
N PRO A 151 13.86 2.94 -4.88
CA PRO A 151 14.88 3.59 -4.06
C PRO A 151 14.35 4.74 -3.20
N HIS A 152 13.17 5.27 -3.52
CA HIS A 152 12.51 6.34 -2.75
C HIS A 152 11.70 5.82 -1.56
N GLN A 153 11.62 4.52 -1.36
CA GLN A 153 10.86 3.93 -0.26
C GLN A 153 11.52 4.19 1.09
N THR A 154 10.78 4.71 2.05
CA THR A 154 11.27 5.09 3.37
C THR A 154 10.74 4.19 4.49
N PHE A 155 9.63 3.47 4.25
CA PHE A 155 9.13 2.43 5.15
C PHE A 155 8.59 1.23 4.37
N THR A 156 8.58 0.05 4.99
CA THR A 156 8.08 -1.16 4.32
C THR A 156 6.57 -1.06 4.13
N SER A 157 6.04 -1.58 3.01
CA SER A 157 4.58 -1.66 2.80
C SER A 157 3.91 -2.56 3.83
N GLY A 158 4.57 -3.63 4.21
CA GLY A 158 4.23 -4.48 5.33
C GLY A 158 2.95 -5.28 5.19
N GLU A 159 2.29 -5.29 4.01
CA GLU A 159 1.01 -5.96 3.82
C GLU A 159 1.09 -7.45 4.16
N ASN A 160 0.33 -7.87 5.16
CA ASN A 160 0.21 -9.24 5.60
C ASN A 160 -1.17 -9.51 6.21
N HIS A 161 -1.47 -10.79 6.48
CA HIS A 161 -2.76 -11.19 7.04
C HIS A 161 -2.75 -11.42 8.56
N GLY A 162 -1.62 -11.22 9.22
CA GLY A 162 -1.46 -11.39 10.67
C GLY A 162 -0.01 -11.27 11.10
N PHE A 163 0.30 -11.68 12.33
CA PHE A 163 1.63 -11.56 12.95
C PHE A 163 2.62 -12.66 12.56
N TYR A 164 2.23 -13.61 11.72
CA TYR A 164 3.06 -14.74 11.34
C TYR A 164 3.08 -14.90 9.83
N GLN A 165 4.21 -15.34 9.31
CA GLN A 165 4.33 -15.75 7.92
C GLN A 165 3.35 -16.91 7.64
N LYS A 166 2.48 -16.73 6.65
CA LYS A 166 1.64 -17.80 6.15
C LYS A 166 2.48 -18.71 5.23
N THR A 167 2.46 -20.02 5.51
CA THR A 167 3.12 -21.03 4.68
C THR A 167 2.12 -22.08 4.21
N LYS A 168 2.52 -22.93 3.26
CA LYS A 168 1.67 -24.07 2.81
C LYS A 168 1.36 -25.06 3.94
N LYS A 169 2.21 -25.11 4.97
CA LYS A 169 2.09 -26.01 6.13
C LYS A 169 1.47 -25.34 7.38
N GLY A 170 0.95 -24.10 7.26
CA GLY A 170 0.40 -23.35 8.37
C GLY A 170 1.18 -22.06 8.66
N TYR A 171 1.40 -21.75 9.93
CA TYR A 171 2.13 -20.56 10.34
C TYR A 171 3.64 -20.83 10.43
N GLY A 172 4.44 -19.92 9.86
CA GLY A 172 5.89 -19.92 9.91
C GLY A 172 6.44 -18.97 10.98
N LYS A 173 7.52 -18.25 10.65
CA LYS A 173 8.17 -17.30 11.56
C LYS A 173 7.25 -16.13 11.92
N ALA A 174 7.39 -15.60 13.15
CA ALA A 174 6.77 -14.36 13.56
C ALA A 174 7.28 -13.19 12.68
N LEU A 175 6.38 -12.29 12.28
CA LEU A 175 6.71 -11.10 11.52
C LEU A 175 7.21 -10.02 12.49
N THR A 176 8.51 -9.91 12.61
CA THR A 176 9.20 -8.93 13.45
C THR A 176 10.46 -8.42 12.72
N PRO A 177 10.99 -7.24 13.08
CA PRO A 177 12.25 -6.74 12.51
C PRO A 177 13.40 -7.75 12.64
N LYS A 178 13.45 -8.52 13.71
CA LYS A 178 14.46 -9.55 13.94
C LYS A 178 14.41 -10.68 12.92
N ASN A 179 13.21 -11.13 12.55
CA ASN A 179 13.02 -12.27 11.64
C ASN A 179 12.98 -11.87 10.17
N PHE A 180 12.58 -10.64 9.89
CA PHE A 180 12.39 -10.08 8.53
C PHE A 180 12.89 -8.65 8.50
N SER A 181 14.22 -8.48 8.49
CA SER A 181 14.85 -7.16 8.50
C SER A 181 14.48 -6.33 7.27
N ALA A 182 14.11 -5.07 7.50
CA ALA A 182 13.97 -4.11 6.43
C ALA A 182 15.35 -3.75 5.83
N PRO A 183 15.41 -3.30 4.57
CA PRO A 183 16.63 -2.71 4.02
C PRO A 183 17.14 -1.53 4.86
N LYS A 184 18.46 -1.29 4.82
CA LYS A 184 19.07 -0.17 5.56
C LYS A 184 18.42 1.16 5.18
N GLY A 185 18.05 1.95 6.17
CA GLY A 185 17.42 3.27 5.99
C GLY A 185 15.89 3.21 5.74
N VAL A 186 15.30 2.02 5.75
CA VAL A 186 13.84 1.82 5.60
C VAL A 186 13.26 1.40 6.94
N VAL A 187 12.23 2.12 7.42
CA VAL A 187 11.52 1.77 8.66
C VAL A 187 10.73 0.48 8.46
N TRP A 188 10.88 -0.47 9.38
CA TRP A 188 10.12 -1.70 9.37
C TRP A 188 8.66 -1.44 9.79
N HIS A 189 7.72 -1.87 8.96
CA HIS A 189 6.29 -1.64 9.20
C HIS A 189 5.48 -2.88 8.78
N LEU A 190 4.49 -3.25 9.59
CA LEU A 190 3.53 -4.31 9.33
C LEU A 190 2.13 -3.70 9.18
N LEU A 191 1.47 -3.99 8.07
CA LEU A 191 0.06 -3.64 7.82
C LEU A 191 -0.76 -4.94 7.77
N MET A 192 -1.82 -5.03 8.56
CA MET A 192 -2.69 -6.21 8.58
C MET A 192 -4.11 -5.87 9.00
N PRO A 193 -5.13 -6.65 8.59
CA PRO A 193 -6.49 -6.46 9.06
C PRO A 193 -6.64 -6.90 10.53
N VAL A 194 -7.25 -6.03 11.35
CA VAL A 194 -7.60 -6.35 12.74
C VAL A 194 -8.76 -7.32 12.81
N SER A 195 -9.62 -7.35 11.79
CA SER A 195 -10.82 -8.17 11.70
C SER A 195 -10.68 -9.31 10.68
N LYS A 196 -11.79 -9.90 10.26
CA LYS A 196 -11.83 -11.07 9.36
C LYS A 196 -11.03 -10.90 8.06
N GLY A 197 -10.97 -9.68 7.52
CA GLY A 197 -10.26 -9.34 6.27
C GLY A 197 -10.16 -7.84 6.08
N TRP A 198 -9.63 -7.45 4.93
CA TRP A 198 -9.42 -6.04 4.55
C TRP A 198 -10.77 -5.30 4.48
N GLY A 199 -10.93 -4.31 5.34
CA GLY A 199 -12.14 -3.47 5.41
C GLY A 199 -13.43 -4.20 5.81
N VAL A 200 -13.37 -5.48 6.19
CA VAL A 200 -14.57 -6.30 6.48
C VAL A 200 -14.51 -6.97 7.84
N GLY A 201 -15.70 -7.15 8.45
CA GLY A 201 -15.86 -7.78 9.76
C GLY A 201 -16.47 -6.80 10.77
N THR A 202 -16.95 -7.35 11.88
CA THR A 202 -17.65 -6.59 12.94
C THR A 202 -16.91 -6.62 14.27
N GLU A 203 -15.90 -7.48 14.40
CA GLU A 203 -15.12 -7.70 15.60
C GLU A 203 -13.65 -7.96 15.29
N SER A 204 -12.77 -7.86 16.27
CA SER A 204 -11.38 -8.25 16.16
C SER A 204 -11.26 -9.77 16.01
N LYS A 205 -10.38 -10.22 15.12
CA LYS A 205 -10.00 -11.64 15.01
C LYS A 205 -8.87 -12.03 15.98
N PHE A 206 -8.37 -11.10 16.75
CA PHE A 206 -7.32 -11.31 17.74
C PHE A 206 -7.83 -10.93 19.12
N ASP A 207 -7.44 -11.67 20.12
CA ASP A 207 -7.60 -11.30 21.52
C ASP A 207 -6.76 -10.06 21.85
N LEU A 208 -7.21 -9.24 22.78
CA LEU A 208 -6.52 -8.02 23.19
C LEU A 208 -5.09 -8.27 23.67
N ASP A 209 -4.91 -9.36 24.45
CA ASP A 209 -3.59 -9.74 24.98
C ASP A 209 -2.62 -10.08 23.86
N VAL A 210 -3.08 -10.80 22.83
CA VAL A 210 -2.29 -11.12 21.63
C VAL A 210 -1.90 -9.86 20.89
N LEU A 211 -2.84 -8.92 20.70
CA LEU A 211 -2.54 -7.63 20.04
C LEU A 211 -1.50 -6.84 20.86
N THR A 212 -1.70 -6.74 22.16
CA THR A 212 -0.82 -5.96 23.06
C THR A 212 0.60 -6.57 23.09
N GLU A 213 0.69 -7.88 23.28
CA GLU A 213 1.98 -8.59 23.29
C GLU A 213 2.73 -8.42 21.97
N ARG A 214 2.07 -8.70 20.85
CA ARG A 214 2.73 -8.74 19.53
C ARG A 214 3.12 -7.34 19.04
N ILE A 215 2.22 -6.37 19.18
CA ILE A 215 2.53 -4.99 18.80
C ILE A 215 3.62 -4.42 19.72
N GLY A 216 3.53 -4.69 21.02
CA GLY A 216 4.57 -4.28 21.98
C GLY A 216 5.94 -4.86 21.64
N ALA A 217 6.02 -6.14 21.29
CA ALA A 217 7.26 -6.80 20.87
C ALA A 217 7.84 -6.16 19.59
N ILE A 218 7.00 -5.92 18.56
CA ILE A 218 7.41 -5.27 17.31
C ILE A 218 7.90 -3.84 17.58
N ASN A 219 7.18 -3.07 18.38
CA ASN A 219 7.57 -1.70 18.73
C ASN A 219 8.89 -1.66 19.51
N LYS A 220 9.13 -2.62 20.40
CA LYS A 220 10.39 -2.75 21.14
C LYS A 220 11.59 -3.00 20.22
N GLU A 221 11.39 -3.69 19.11
CA GLU A 221 12.40 -3.92 18.08
C GLU A 221 12.49 -2.75 17.06
N GLY A 222 11.80 -1.62 17.29
CA GLY A 222 11.80 -0.44 16.41
C GLY A 222 10.85 -0.52 15.21
N GLY A 223 10.00 -1.55 15.16
CA GLY A 223 9.00 -1.69 14.11
C GLY A 223 7.71 -0.91 14.42
N LEU A 224 6.87 -0.77 13.40
CA LEU A 224 5.55 -0.14 13.47
C LEU A 224 4.47 -1.11 13.01
N VAL A 225 3.25 -0.96 13.52
CA VAL A 225 2.09 -1.76 13.09
C VAL A 225 0.93 -0.86 12.75
N THR A 226 0.36 -1.06 11.57
CA THR A 226 -0.93 -0.49 11.16
C THR A 226 -2.00 -1.59 11.13
N LEU A 227 -3.14 -1.31 11.75
CA LEU A 227 -4.30 -2.18 11.76
C LEU A 227 -5.35 -1.66 10.78
N ASP A 228 -5.55 -2.39 9.67
CA ASP A 228 -6.69 -2.13 8.79
C ASP A 228 -7.99 -2.40 9.55
N THR A 229 -8.89 -1.45 9.49
CA THR A 229 -10.09 -1.40 10.30
C THR A 229 -11.31 -1.31 9.40
N PRO A 230 -12.34 -2.16 9.59
CA PRO A 230 -13.57 -2.07 8.81
C PRO A 230 -14.28 -0.75 9.07
N ILE A 231 -14.74 -0.12 7.99
CA ILE A 231 -15.50 1.13 8.04
C ILE A 231 -16.78 0.93 7.22
N SER A 232 -17.92 1.22 7.82
CA SER A 232 -19.22 1.20 7.13
C SER A 232 -19.31 2.32 6.07
N PRO A 233 -20.23 2.24 5.11
CA PRO A 233 -20.48 3.34 4.16
C PRO A 233 -20.79 4.69 4.83
N GLY A 234 -21.33 4.69 6.03
CA GLY A 234 -21.55 5.89 6.85
C GLY A 234 -20.32 6.37 7.65
N GLY A 235 -19.13 5.83 7.39
CA GLY A 235 -17.89 6.25 8.05
C GLY A 235 -17.73 5.75 9.49
N LYS A 236 -18.52 4.77 9.94
CA LYS A 236 -18.47 4.25 11.31
C LYS A 236 -17.66 2.96 11.40
N ILE A 237 -16.79 2.89 12.40
CA ILE A 237 -16.11 1.66 12.80
C ILE A 237 -17.09 0.83 13.66
N PRO A 238 -17.18 -0.51 13.45
CA PRO A 238 -17.98 -1.38 14.31
C PRO A 238 -17.60 -1.25 15.78
N GLY A 239 -18.62 -1.19 16.66
CA GLY A 239 -18.43 -0.89 18.09
C GLY A 239 -17.48 -1.86 18.80
N ALA A 240 -17.52 -3.17 18.46
CA ALA A 240 -16.62 -4.14 19.06
C ALA A 240 -15.15 -3.90 18.63
N VAL A 241 -14.90 -3.56 17.35
CA VAL A 241 -13.56 -3.21 16.87
C VAL A 241 -13.08 -1.94 17.56
N LEU A 242 -13.92 -0.89 17.63
CA LEU A 242 -13.59 0.37 18.29
C LEU A 242 -13.23 0.16 19.77
N LYS A 243 -13.98 -0.70 20.49
CA LYS A 243 -13.69 -1.06 21.88
C LYS A 243 -12.31 -1.72 22.00
N THR A 244 -12.00 -2.69 21.14
CA THR A 244 -10.69 -3.36 21.13
C THR A 244 -9.56 -2.37 20.87
N LEU A 245 -9.70 -1.47 19.88
CA LEU A 245 -8.68 -0.45 19.57
C LEU A 245 -8.49 0.53 20.72
N ALA A 246 -9.58 0.95 21.39
CA ALA A 246 -9.51 1.84 22.53
C ALA A 246 -8.79 1.17 23.75
N GLN A 247 -9.03 -0.10 23.97
CA GLN A 247 -8.35 -0.87 25.01
C GLN A 247 -6.87 -1.08 24.68
N LEU A 248 -6.57 -1.44 23.43
CA LEU A 248 -5.19 -1.58 22.94
C LEU A 248 -4.40 -0.28 23.14
N GLY A 249 -4.98 0.88 22.79
CA GLY A 249 -4.32 2.17 22.98
C GLY A 249 -4.02 2.52 24.44
N LYS A 250 -4.75 1.92 25.41
CA LYS A 250 -4.46 2.06 26.85
C LYS A 250 -3.38 1.09 27.33
N SER A 251 -3.25 -0.07 26.67
CA SER A 251 -2.34 -1.16 27.09
C SER A 251 -0.95 -1.00 26.50
N LEU A 252 -0.81 -0.31 25.37
CA LEU A 252 0.50 -0.05 24.75
C LEU A 252 1.24 1.10 25.47
N PRO A 253 2.58 1.00 25.62
CA PRO A 253 3.39 2.08 26.16
C PRO A 253 3.19 3.37 25.36
N LYS A 254 2.98 4.48 26.04
CA LYS A 254 3.05 5.82 25.44
C LYS A 254 4.51 6.14 25.17
N LYS A 255 4.81 6.55 23.95
CA LYS A 255 6.14 7.08 23.59
C LYS A 255 6.30 8.51 24.09
#